data_511dba9c1c400e5d2f91d406d1339f48
#
_entry.id   511dba9c1c400e5d2f91d406d1339f48
#
_cell.length_a   1.000
_cell.length_b   1.000
_cell.length_c   1.000
_cell.angle_alpha   90.00
_cell.angle_beta   90.00
_cell.angle_gamma   90.00
#
_symmetry.space_group_name_H-M   'P 1'
#
loop_
_entity.id
_entity.type
_entity.pdbx_description
1 polymer ?
#
loop_
_entity_poly.entity_id
_entity_poly.type
_entity_poly.pdbx_seq_one_letter_code
_entity_poly.pdbx_strand_id
1 'polypeptide(L)'
;MSYIHQQKDWPNFRWNEARLLPLLTQLRHQQGRLLGQMEGLGFHLRGEANLESLTKEVIGSSAIEGEKLDAEEVRSSIARRLGIAHAGTTHSSRDVEGLVEMMIDATRNYEEALTAERLCSWHAALFPSGRSGMQRITVGSWRNAESGPMQVVSGPMGRKRVHFEAPEASLLDAEISRFLEWFEGTGALDPVITAGIAHFWFVTIHPFEDGNGRIARAIADMALARADGVAERFYSMSSQIERER
;
A
#
# COMPACT_ATOMS: atom_id res chain seq x y z
N MET A 1 22.85 -14.03 -10.82
CA MET A 1 21.40 -14.28 -10.97
C MET A 1 20.80 -13.01 -11.58
N SER A 2 19.88 -13.14 -12.52
CA SER A 2 19.16 -11.97 -13.06
C SER A 2 17.91 -11.74 -12.22
N TYR A 3 17.67 -10.50 -11.79
CA TYR A 3 16.45 -10.12 -11.05
C TYR A 3 15.28 -9.97 -12.02
N ILE A 4 14.04 -9.96 -11.49
CA ILE A 4 12.84 -9.95 -12.31
C ILE A 4 12.77 -8.73 -13.23
N HIS A 5 13.15 -7.54 -12.75
CA HIS A 5 13.17 -6.31 -13.54
C HIS A 5 14.25 -6.29 -14.65
N GLN A 6 15.21 -7.23 -14.60
CA GLN A 6 16.26 -7.41 -15.63
C GLN A 6 15.86 -8.44 -16.70
N GLN A 7 14.70 -9.08 -16.56
CA GLN A 7 14.23 -10.05 -17.53
C GLN A 7 13.71 -9.35 -18.80
N LYS A 8 13.88 -10.00 -19.94
CA LYS A 8 13.49 -9.46 -21.26
C LYS A 8 11.99 -9.10 -21.32
N ASP A 9 11.17 -9.86 -20.61
CA ASP A 9 9.71 -9.71 -20.62
C ASP A 9 9.19 -8.71 -19.59
N TRP A 10 10.07 -8.09 -18.77
CA TRP A 10 9.67 -7.10 -17.80
C TRP A 10 9.03 -5.86 -18.45
N PRO A 11 7.88 -5.37 -17.95
CA PRO A 11 7.06 -5.83 -16.83
C PRO A 11 5.84 -6.69 -17.25
N ASN A 12 5.93 -7.49 -18.27
CA ASN A 12 4.82 -8.32 -18.75
C ASN A 12 4.59 -9.52 -17.83
N PHE A 13 3.79 -9.31 -16.77
CA PHE A 13 3.48 -10.35 -15.81
C PHE A 13 2.63 -11.45 -16.43
N ARG A 14 2.94 -12.71 -16.04
CA ARG A 14 2.19 -13.89 -16.46
C ARG A 14 1.75 -14.68 -15.22
N TRP A 15 0.55 -15.19 -15.26
CA TRP A 15 -0.01 -16.04 -14.21
C TRP A 15 -0.75 -17.23 -14.82
N ASN A 16 -1.04 -18.22 -13.99
CA ASN A 16 -1.81 -19.37 -14.39
C ASN A 16 -3.29 -19.11 -14.14
N GLU A 17 -4.03 -18.74 -15.17
CA GLU A 17 -5.47 -18.42 -15.10
C GLU A 17 -6.29 -19.60 -14.55
N ALA A 18 -6.01 -20.82 -15.00
CA ALA A 18 -6.75 -22.02 -14.57
C ALA A 18 -6.61 -22.26 -13.06
N ARG A 19 -5.49 -21.90 -12.45
CA ARG A 19 -5.28 -21.99 -11.00
C ARG A 19 -5.91 -20.83 -10.23
N LEU A 20 -5.93 -19.64 -10.80
CA LEU A 20 -6.45 -18.45 -10.13
C LEU A 20 -7.98 -18.33 -10.24
N LEU A 21 -8.57 -18.74 -11.34
CA LEU A 21 -10.01 -18.58 -11.61
C LEU A 21 -10.93 -19.11 -10.48
N PRO A 22 -10.73 -20.32 -9.93
CA PRO A 22 -11.55 -20.79 -8.81
C PRO A 22 -11.43 -19.92 -7.55
N LEU A 23 -10.20 -19.46 -7.24
CA LEU A 23 -9.91 -18.62 -6.08
C LEU A 23 -10.53 -17.23 -6.25
N LEU A 24 -10.38 -16.63 -7.42
CA LEU A 24 -10.99 -15.34 -7.73
C LEU A 24 -12.52 -15.39 -7.68
N THR A 25 -13.11 -16.47 -8.23
CA THR A 25 -14.57 -16.66 -8.17
C THR A 25 -15.07 -16.76 -6.73
N GLN A 26 -14.41 -17.54 -5.89
CA GLN A 26 -14.73 -17.65 -4.48
C GLN A 26 -14.57 -16.33 -3.75
N LEU A 27 -13.47 -15.64 -3.99
CA LEU A 27 -13.19 -14.33 -3.38
C LEU A 27 -14.23 -13.29 -3.78
N ARG A 28 -14.59 -13.21 -5.07
CA ARG A 28 -15.63 -12.29 -5.56
C ARG A 28 -17.00 -12.57 -4.96
N HIS A 29 -17.34 -13.83 -4.80
CA HIS A 29 -18.59 -14.22 -4.12
C HIS A 29 -18.60 -13.75 -2.65
N GLN A 30 -17.50 -13.96 -1.92
CA GLN A 30 -17.37 -13.52 -0.53
C GLN A 30 -17.37 -11.99 -0.41
N GLN A 31 -16.65 -11.30 -1.29
CA GLN A 31 -16.61 -9.84 -1.35
C GLN A 31 -17.98 -9.23 -1.62
N GLY A 32 -18.68 -9.72 -2.65
CA GLY A 32 -20.03 -9.25 -2.97
C GLY A 32 -21.03 -9.51 -1.84
N ARG A 33 -20.93 -10.66 -1.17
CA ARG A 33 -21.74 -10.97 0.01
C ARG A 33 -21.44 -10.01 1.17
N LEU A 34 -20.17 -9.73 1.44
CA LEU A 34 -19.77 -8.79 2.49
C LEU A 34 -20.29 -7.38 2.19
N LEU A 35 -20.05 -6.87 0.99
CA LEU A 35 -20.51 -5.55 0.58
C LEU A 35 -22.03 -5.40 0.68
N GLY A 36 -22.79 -6.41 0.18
CA GLY A 36 -24.23 -6.42 0.29
C GLY A 36 -24.72 -6.46 1.76
N GLN A 37 -24.03 -7.16 2.65
CA GLN A 37 -24.33 -7.12 4.08
C GLN A 37 -24.08 -5.73 4.68
N MET A 38 -22.98 -5.07 4.29
CA MET A 38 -22.65 -3.74 4.77
C MET A 38 -23.63 -2.67 4.25
N GLU A 39 -24.10 -2.79 3.02
CA GLU A 39 -25.16 -1.92 2.47
C GLU A 39 -26.47 -1.99 3.27
N GLY A 40 -26.79 -3.16 3.81
CA GLY A 40 -27.96 -3.37 4.65
C GLY A 40 -27.83 -2.79 6.07
N LEU A 41 -26.65 -2.36 6.49
CA LEU A 41 -26.43 -1.74 7.80
C LEU A 41 -26.84 -0.26 7.79
N GLY A 42 -27.34 0.20 8.95
CA GLY A 42 -27.54 1.63 9.15
C GLY A 42 -26.21 2.39 9.15
N PHE A 43 -26.26 3.67 8.82
CA PHE A 43 -25.09 4.57 8.62
C PHE A 43 -24.07 4.47 9.76
N HIS A 44 -24.51 4.44 11.01
CA HIS A 44 -23.61 4.35 12.16
C HIS A 44 -22.81 3.04 12.20
N LEU A 45 -23.46 1.89 12.03
CA LEU A 45 -22.78 0.58 12.05
C LEU A 45 -21.85 0.40 10.86
N ARG A 46 -22.22 0.92 9.71
CA ARG A 46 -21.38 0.93 8.51
C ARG A 46 -20.12 1.78 8.73
N GLY A 47 -20.27 2.96 9.34
CA GLY A 47 -19.15 3.82 9.73
C GLY A 47 -18.20 3.15 10.72
N GLU A 48 -18.72 2.46 11.72
CA GLU A 48 -17.92 1.70 12.69
C GLU A 48 -17.18 0.53 12.04
N ALA A 49 -17.82 -0.21 11.13
CA ALA A 49 -17.19 -1.32 10.41
C ALA A 49 -16.03 -0.82 9.51
N ASN A 50 -16.22 0.32 8.84
CA ASN A 50 -15.18 0.97 8.05
C ASN A 50 -14.02 1.44 8.92
N LEU A 51 -14.31 2.11 10.05
CA LEU A 51 -13.31 2.56 11.02
C LEU A 51 -12.47 1.39 11.54
N GLU A 52 -13.10 0.28 11.91
CA GLU A 52 -12.43 -0.93 12.38
C GLU A 52 -11.52 -1.54 11.31
N SER A 53 -11.99 -1.63 10.06
CA SER A 53 -11.22 -2.20 8.95
C SER A 53 -10.02 -1.35 8.57
N LEU A 54 -10.19 -0.02 8.49
CA LEU A 54 -9.07 0.91 8.24
C LEU A 54 -8.06 0.90 9.39
N THR A 55 -8.52 0.80 10.65
CA THR A 55 -7.63 0.69 11.80
C THR A 55 -6.75 -0.57 11.69
N LYS A 56 -7.34 -1.72 11.34
CA LYS A 56 -6.61 -2.97 11.11
C LYS A 56 -5.64 -2.86 9.94
N GLU A 57 -6.04 -2.20 8.86
CA GLU A 57 -5.20 -2.01 7.69
C GLU A 57 -3.94 -1.19 8.03
N VAL A 58 -4.11 -0.04 8.69
CA VAL A 58 -3.00 0.82 9.10
C VAL A 58 -2.05 0.11 10.06
N ILE A 59 -2.59 -0.57 11.08
CA ILE A 59 -1.79 -1.32 12.06
C ILE A 59 -1.06 -2.47 11.39
N GLY A 60 -1.75 -3.29 10.59
CA GLY A 60 -1.17 -4.42 9.89
C GLY A 60 -0.08 -3.99 8.91
N SER A 61 -0.30 -2.89 8.18
CA SER A 61 0.68 -2.33 7.26
C SER A 61 1.98 -1.93 7.96
N SER A 62 1.90 -1.31 9.14
CA SER A 62 3.08 -0.95 9.94
C SER A 62 3.73 -2.17 10.59
N ALA A 63 2.94 -3.14 11.07
CA ALA A 63 3.45 -4.35 11.69
C ALA A 63 4.26 -5.21 10.70
N ILE A 64 3.89 -5.23 9.41
CA ILE A 64 4.67 -5.88 8.34
C ILE A 64 6.08 -5.28 8.26
N GLU A 65 6.23 -3.98 8.47
CA GLU A 65 7.54 -3.28 8.47
C GLU A 65 8.24 -3.35 9.84
N GLY A 66 7.64 -4.02 10.82
CA GLY A 66 8.20 -4.17 12.17
C GLY A 66 7.89 -3.00 13.12
N GLU A 67 7.05 -2.07 12.70
CA GLU A 67 6.60 -0.93 13.52
C GLU A 67 5.33 -1.30 14.31
N LYS A 68 5.31 -0.96 15.59
CA LYS A 68 4.14 -1.13 16.45
C LYS A 68 3.48 0.20 16.70
N LEU A 69 2.24 0.34 16.25
CA LEU A 69 1.41 1.52 16.47
C LEU A 69 0.42 1.25 17.60
N ASP A 70 0.07 2.29 18.33
CA ASP A 70 -1.02 2.25 19.30
C ASP A 70 -2.37 2.25 18.59
N ALA A 71 -3.21 1.26 18.86
CA ALA A 71 -4.47 1.04 18.17
C ALA A 71 -5.49 2.18 18.43
N GLU A 72 -5.49 2.74 19.65
CA GLU A 72 -6.36 3.85 20.00
C GLU A 72 -5.95 5.15 19.30
N GLU A 73 -4.64 5.38 19.19
CA GLU A 73 -4.09 6.53 18.46
C GLU A 73 -4.49 6.48 16.97
N VAL A 74 -4.30 5.33 16.32
CA VAL A 74 -4.68 5.10 14.93
C VAL A 74 -6.19 5.26 14.74
N ARG A 75 -7.01 4.60 15.60
CA ARG A 75 -8.46 4.66 15.53
C ARG A 75 -8.97 6.10 15.70
N SER A 76 -8.45 6.85 16.65
CA SER A 76 -8.82 8.25 16.91
C SER A 76 -8.48 9.15 15.71
N SER A 77 -7.31 8.95 15.10
CA SER A 77 -6.89 9.69 13.92
C SER A 77 -7.84 9.43 12.73
N ILE A 78 -8.14 8.16 12.45
CA ILE A 78 -9.08 7.78 11.39
C ILE A 78 -10.49 8.33 11.67
N ALA A 79 -11.03 8.15 12.89
CA ALA A 79 -12.38 8.61 13.25
C ALA A 79 -12.54 10.12 13.02
N ARG A 80 -11.55 10.92 13.44
CA ARG A 80 -11.54 12.37 13.23
C ARG A 80 -11.59 12.75 11.74
N ARG A 81 -10.81 12.08 10.88
CA ARG A 81 -10.76 12.34 9.43
C ARG A 81 -12.03 11.87 8.71
N LEU A 82 -12.69 10.84 9.24
CA LEU A 82 -13.96 10.34 8.72
C LEU A 82 -15.17 11.10 9.25
N GLY A 83 -15.00 11.99 10.25
CA GLY A 83 -16.11 12.69 10.90
C GLY A 83 -16.98 11.78 11.77
N ILE A 84 -16.42 10.65 12.24
CA ILE A 84 -17.10 9.70 13.12
C ILE A 84 -16.90 10.14 14.56
N ALA A 85 -18.01 10.25 15.33
CA ALA A 85 -17.94 10.54 16.75
C ALA A 85 -17.19 9.41 17.48
N HIS A 86 -16.07 9.73 18.09
CA HIS A 86 -15.26 8.80 18.86
C HIS A 86 -14.90 9.43 20.20
N ALA A 87 -15.06 8.66 21.29
CA ALA A 87 -14.82 9.14 22.64
C ALA A 87 -13.33 9.37 22.98
N GLY A 88 -12.42 8.87 22.15
CA GLY A 88 -10.98 9.06 22.31
C GLY A 88 -10.54 10.45 21.83
N THR A 89 -9.86 11.19 22.69
CA THR A 89 -9.24 12.48 22.35
C THR A 89 -7.71 12.36 22.32
N THR A 90 -7.21 11.19 22.02
CA THR A 90 -5.78 10.92 22.05
C THR A 90 -5.08 11.76 20.99
N HIS A 91 -4.02 12.44 21.40
CA HIS A 91 -3.16 13.17 20.47
C HIS A 91 -2.39 12.16 19.63
N SER A 92 -2.56 12.18 18.32
CA SER A 92 -1.85 11.28 17.42
C SER A 92 -0.45 11.82 17.10
N SER A 93 0.54 10.93 17.03
CA SER A 93 1.88 11.26 16.56
C SER A 93 1.85 11.67 15.06
N ARG A 94 2.84 12.43 14.64
CA ARG A 94 2.92 12.87 13.23
C ARG A 94 3.06 11.70 12.26
N ASP A 95 3.73 10.64 12.69
CA ASP A 95 3.96 9.45 11.87
C ASP A 95 2.65 8.67 11.68
N VAL A 96 1.82 8.53 12.74
CA VAL A 96 0.47 7.95 12.63
C VAL A 96 -0.44 8.83 11.75
N GLU A 97 -0.40 10.15 11.93
CA GLU A 97 -1.21 11.07 11.12
C GLU A 97 -0.90 10.96 9.63
N GLY A 98 0.40 10.90 9.25
CA GLY A 98 0.82 10.78 7.86
C GLY A 98 0.42 9.44 7.23
N LEU A 99 0.56 8.34 7.98
CA LEU A 99 0.15 7.02 7.50
C LEU A 99 -1.38 6.93 7.29
N VAL A 100 -2.15 7.45 8.27
CA VAL A 100 -3.61 7.52 8.17
C VAL A 100 -4.04 8.40 7.00
N GLU A 101 -3.37 9.54 6.80
CA GLU A 101 -3.64 10.44 5.67
C GLU A 101 -3.47 9.74 4.32
N MET A 102 -2.35 9.06 4.12
CA MET A 102 -2.08 8.29 2.91
C MET A 102 -3.15 7.22 2.67
N MET A 103 -3.51 6.44 3.69
CA MET A 103 -4.51 5.36 3.55
C MET A 103 -5.91 5.90 3.25
N ILE A 104 -6.30 6.99 3.91
CA ILE A 104 -7.58 7.65 3.62
C ILE A 104 -7.59 8.25 2.22
N ASP A 105 -6.51 8.91 1.81
CA ASP A 105 -6.42 9.46 0.45
C ASP A 105 -6.51 8.33 -0.60
N ALA A 106 -5.78 7.24 -0.44
CA ALA A 106 -5.80 6.11 -1.35
C ALA A 106 -7.20 5.48 -1.50
N THR A 107 -7.96 5.40 -0.39
CA THR A 107 -9.26 4.72 -0.37
C THR A 107 -10.45 5.64 -0.64
N ARG A 108 -10.41 6.91 -0.25
CA ARG A 108 -11.51 7.86 -0.47
C ARG A 108 -11.41 8.61 -1.79
N ASN A 109 -10.18 8.94 -2.21
CA ASN A 109 -9.91 9.61 -3.47
C ASN A 109 -9.46 8.60 -4.54
N TYR A 110 -10.04 7.40 -4.50
CA TYR A 110 -9.67 6.29 -5.39
C TYR A 110 -9.94 6.57 -6.87
N GLU A 111 -10.88 7.44 -7.19
CA GLU A 111 -11.19 7.85 -8.57
C GLU A 111 -10.15 8.80 -9.16
N GLU A 112 -9.41 9.52 -8.31
CA GLU A 112 -8.36 10.41 -8.76
C GLU A 112 -7.16 9.62 -9.30
N ALA A 113 -6.49 10.16 -10.32
CA ALA A 113 -5.32 9.52 -10.91
C ALA A 113 -4.19 9.34 -9.90
N LEU A 114 -3.52 8.19 -9.98
CA LEU A 114 -2.26 7.97 -9.28
C LEU A 114 -1.13 8.63 -10.07
N THR A 115 -0.51 9.67 -9.50
CA THR A 115 0.56 10.43 -10.14
C THR A 115 1.86 10.36 -9.36
N ALA A 116 2.97 10.74 -9.97
CA ALA A 116 4.27 10.83 -9.30
C ALA A 116 4.21 11.81 -8.12
N GLU A 117 3.52 12.95 -8.29
CA GLU A 117 3.33 13.95 -7.24
C GLU A 117 2.53 13.39 -6.08
N ARG A 118 1.49 12.60 -6.34
CA ARG A 118 0.67 11.96 -5.31
C ARG A 118 1.50 10.95 -4.52
N LEU A 119 2.29 10.12 -5.18
CA LEU A 119 3.20 9.18 -4.54
C LEU A 119 4.27 9.91 -3.68
N CYS A 120 4.83 11.00 -4.18
CA CYS A 120 5.78 11.82 -3.44
C CYS A 120 5.12 12.50 -2.23
N SER A 121 3.86 12.94 -2.33
CA SER A 121 3.09 13.50 -1.23
C SER A 121 2.81 12.45 -0.15
N TRP A 122 2.43 11.23 -0.53
CA TRP A 122 2.26 10.11 0.40
C TRP A 122 3.56 9.79 1.14
N HIS A 123 4.68 9.77 0.40
CA HIS A 123 5.99 9.56 1.01
C HIS A 123 6.37 10.68 2.00
N ALA A 124 6.08 11.93 1.66
CA ALA A 124 6.33 13.06 2.55
C ALA A 124 5.47 13.00 3.83
N ALA A 125 4.22 12.54 3.71
CA ALA A 125 3.34 12.32 4.84
C ALA A 125 3.85 11.20 5.78
N LEU A 126 4.42 10.12 5.23
CA LEU A 126 5.00 9.03 6.02
C LEU A 126 6.24 9.44 6.83
N PHE A 127 7.01 10.41 6.34
CA PHE A 127 8.28 10.81 6.94
C PHE A 127 8.36 12.32 7.21
N PRO A 128 7.48 12.86 8.06
CA PRO A 128 7.38 14.31 8.29
C PRO A 128 8.62 14.89 8.97
N SER A 129 9.44 14.06 9.60
CA SER A 129 10.72 14.45 10.23
C SER A 129 11.91 14.42 9.27
N GLY A 130 11.73 13.90 8.04
CA GLY A 130 12.82 13.65 7.11
C GLY A 130 13.71 12.48 7.50
N ARG A 131 13.20 11.56 8.33
CA ARG A 131 13.95 10.43 8.87
C ARG A 131 13.16 9.14 8.83
N SER A 132 13.87 8.04 8.61
CA SER A 132 13.43 6.68 8.89
C SER A 132 14.28 6.16 10.07
N GLY A 133 13.64 5.99 11.22
CA GLY A 133 14.36 5.74 12.46
C GLY A 133 15.43 6.81 12.74
N MET A 134 16.69 6.40 12.82
CA MET A 134 17.81 7.34 13.05
C MET A 134 18.44 7.88 11.75
N GLN A 135 18.13 7.29 10.60
CA GLN A 135 18.72 7.70 9.33
C GLN A 135 17.96 8.87 8.72
N ARG A 136 18.67 9.82 8.12
CA ARG A 136 18.08 10.81 7.23
C ARG A 136 17.81 10.15 5.90
N ILE A 137 16.65 10.42 5.33
CA ILE A 137 16.25 9.94 4.02
C ILE A 137 15.79 11.10 3.14
N THR A 138 15.86 10.89 1.84
CA THR A 138 15.26 11.80 0.85
C THR A 138 13.75 11.67 0.92
N VAL A 139 13.04 12.77 1.20
CA VAL A 139 11.59 12.78 1.40
C VAL A 139 10.87 13.51 0.28
N GLY A 140 9.77 12.94 -0.20
CA GLY A 140 8.94 13.54 -1.24
C GLY A 140 9.58 13.56 -2.63
N SER A 141 10.60 12.74 -2.85
CA SER A 141 11.24 12.52 -4.16
C SER A 141 11.84 11.12 -4.22
N TRP A 142 12.11 10.65 -5.42
CA TRP A 142 12.74 9.34 -5.62
C TRP A 142 14.13 9.30 -5.01
N ARG A 143 14.57 8.10 -4.59
CA ARG A 143 15.95 7.87 -4.19
C ARG A 143 16.92 8.22 -5.33
N ASN A 144 18.10 8.67 -4.98
CA ASN A 144 19.15 9.03 -5.92
C ASN A 144 20.31 8.03 -5.88
N ALA A 145 21.30 8.22 -6.76
CA ALA A 145 22.46 7.34 -6.86
C ALA A 145 23.43 7.47 -5.66
N GLU A 146 23.33 8.54 -4.86
CA GLU A 146 24.23 8.78 -3.72
C GLU A 146 24.01 7.77 -2.60
N SER A 147 22.77 7.26 -2.45
CA SER A 147 22.42 6.22 -1.47
C SER A 147 22.95 4.83 -1.83
N GLY A 148 23.58 4.68 -3.01
CA GLY A 148 24.04 3.39 -3.53
C GLY A 148 22.89 2.49 -4.03
N PRO A 149 23.17 1.21 -4.34
CA PRO A 149 22.16 0.29 -4.84
C PRO A 149 21.16 -0.06 -3.73
N MET A 150 19.89 0.01 -4.07
CA MET A 150 18.81 -0.41 -3.17
C MET A 150 18.70 -1.94 -3.19
N GLN A 151 18.97 -2.58 -2.05
CA GLN A 151 19.09 -4.03 -1.93
C GLN A 151 18.28 -4.58 -0.77
N VAL A 152 17.63 -5.72 -1.00
CA VAL A 152 17.08 -6.56 0.08
C VAL A 152 18.16 -7.54 0.50
N VAL A 153 18.60 -7.44 1.75
CA VAL A 153 19.73 -8.21 2.27
C VAL A 153 19.34 -8.98 3.53
N SER A 154 19.99 -10.11 3.77
CA SER A 154 19.96 -10.83 5.06
C SER A 154 21.36 -11.20 5.51
N GLY A 155 21.50 -11.56 6.80
CA GLY A 155 22.74 -12.01 7.41
C GLY A 155 23.44 -10.94 8.25
N PRO A 156 24.44 -11.33 9.06
CA PRO A 156 25.16 -10.42 9.94
C PRO A 156 26.06 -9.45 9.16
N MET A 157 26.39 -8.35 9.81
CA MET A 157 27.32 -7.35 9.27
C MET A 157 28.64 -8.01 8.83
N GLY A 158 29.04 -7.84 7.55
CA GLY A 158 30.23 -8.48 6.97
C GLY A 158 29.97 -9.81 6.23
N ARG A 159 28.76 -10.40 6.34
CA ARG A 159 28.34 -11.59 5.57
C ARG A 159 26.93 -11.42 5.01
N LYS A 160 26.66 -10.24 4.47
CA LYS A 160 25.36 -9.95 3.86
C LYS A 160 25.14 -10.82 2.62
N ARG A 161 23.95 -11.44 2.53
CA ARG A 161 23.45 -12.08 1.32
C ARG A 161 22.44 -11.15 0.68
N VAL A 162 22.71 -10.74 -0.56
CA VAL A 162 21.76 -9.96 -1.36
C VAL A 162 20.74 -10.92 -1.96
N HIS A 163 19.47 -10.69 -1.69
CA HIS A 163 18.35 -11.47 -2.22
C HIS A 163 17.74 -10.80 -3.43
N PHE A 164 17.71 -9.48 -3.43
CA PHE A 164 17.14 -8.66 -4.49
C PHE A 164 17.90 -7.33 -4.57
N GLU A 165 18.04 -6.81 -5.77
CA GLU A 165 18.53 -5.47 -6.06
C GLU A 165 17.52 -4.78 -6.97
N ALA A 166 17.06 -3.59 -6.57
CA ALA A 166 16.10 -2.80 -7.32
C ALA A 166 16.76 -2.14 -8.55
N PRO A 167 15.99 -1.65 -9.53
CA PRO A 167 16.51 -0.89 -10.65
C PRO A 167 17.41 0.27 -10.20
N GLU A 168 18.38 0.64 -11.02
CA GLU A 168 19.23 1.81 -10.75
C GLU A 168 18.41 3.09 -10.65
N ALA A 169 18.86 4.04 -9.81
CA ALA A 169 18.16 5.31 -9.61
C ALA A 169 17.95 6.10 -10.91
N SER A 170 18.86 5.98 -11.87
CA SER A 170 18.78 6.60 -13.20
C SER A 170 17.59 6.09 -14.06
N LEU A 171 17.02 4.94 -13.72
CA LEU A 171 15.91 4.33 -14.44
C LEU A 171 14.54 4.61 -13.80
N LEU A 172 14.51 5.21 -12.59
CA LEU A 172 13.29 5.34 -11.81
C LEU A 172 12.20 6.14 -12.52
N ASP A 173 12.53 7.26 -13.14
CA ASP A 173 11.53 8.08 -13.84
C ASP A 173 10.83 7.28 -14.96
N ALA A 174 11.60 6.50 -15.72
CA ALA A 174 11.05 5.66 -16.78
C ALA A 174 10.22 4.49 -16.23
N GLU A 175 10.70 3.84 -15.16
CA GLU A 175 10.01 2.71 -14.52
C GLU A 175 8.69 3.17 -13.87
N ILE A 176 8.70 4.29 -13.15
CA ILE A 176 7.50 4.86 -12.53
C ILE A 176 6.51 5.35 -13.59
N SER A 177 6.97 6.02 -14.65
CA SER A 177 6.08 6.45 -15.73
C SER A 177 5.35 5.27 -16.37
N ARG A 178 6.06 4.17 -16.67
CA ARG A 178 5.44 2.94 -17.20
C ARG A 178 4.46 2.29 -16.22
N PHE A 179 4.81 2.29 -14.94
CA PHE A 179 3.94 1.77 -13.88
C PHE A 179 2.64 2.57 -13.78
N LEU A 180 2.73 3.90 -13.74
CA LEU A 180 1.57 4.79 -13.64
C LEU A 180 0.67 4.69 -14.86
N GLU A 181 1.25 4.68 -16.07
CA GLU A 181 0.51 4.49 -17.33
C GLU A 181 -0.25 3.15 -17.32
N TRP A 182 0.41 2.08 -16.91
CA TRP A 182 -0.23 0.78 -16.77
C TRP A 182 -1.36 0.83 -15.73
N PHE A 183 -1.12 1.38 -14.54
CA PHE A 183 -2.09 1.40 -13.45
C PHE A 183 -3.36 2.15 -13.81
N GLU A 184 -3.24 3.25 -14.54
CA GLU A 184 -4.40 4.03 -15.01
C GLU A 184 -5.10 3.35 -16.22
N GLY A 185 -4.43 2.45 -16.94
CA GLY A 185 -4.96 1.74 -18.11
C GLY A 185 -5.55 0.34 -17.83
N THR A 186 -5.66 -0.09 -16.57
CA THR A 186 -5.93 -1.50 -16.21
C THR A 186 -7.38 -1.98 -16.36
N GLY A 187 -8.28 -1.25 -16.96
CA GLY A 187 -9.72 -1.54 -17.01
C GLY A 187 -10.16 -2.93 -17.51
N ALA A 188 -9.25 -3.73 -18.11
CA ALA A 188 -9.56 -5.06 -18.62
C ALA A 188 -9.15 -6.22 -17.69
N LEU A 189 -8.36 -5.96 -16.63
CA LEU A 189 -7.89 -6.98 -15.72
C LEU A 189 -8.84 -7.18 -14.53
N ASP A 190 -8.83 -8.41 -13.95
CA ASP A 190 -9.49 -8.62 -12.67
C ASP A 190 -8.85 -7.71 -11.61
N PRO A 191 -9.66 -6.95 -10.84
CA PRO A 191 -9.14 -5.98 -9.88
C PRO A 191 -8.24 -6.56 -8.78
N VAL A 192 -8.46 -7.82 -8.37
CA VAL A 192 -7.57 -8.48 -7.39
C VAL A 192 -6.20 -8.75 -8.01
N ILE A 193 -6.19 -9.16 -9.29
CA ILE A 193 -4.94 -9.32 -10.05
C ILE A 193 -4.27 -7.95 -10.22
N THR A 194 -5.04 -6.92 -10.57
CA THR A 194 -4.53 -5.53 -10.67
C THR A 194 -3.89 -5.08 -9.36
N ALA A 195 -4.56 -5.25 -8.22
CA ALA A 195 -4.02 -4.90 -6.91
C ALA A 195 -2.73 -5.67 -6.58
N GLY A 196 -2.71 -6.98 -6.87
CA GLY A 196 -1.53 -7.82 -6.66
C GLY A 196 -0.34 -7.42 -7.54
N ILE A 197 -0.57 -7.14 -8.82
CA ILE A 197 0.47 -6.68 -9.75
C ILE A 197 0.95 -5.29 -9.35
N ALA A 198 0.06 -4.37 -9.04
CA ALA A 198 0.41 -3.01 -8.63
C ALA A 198 1.32 -3.02 -7.39
N HIS A 199 0.93 -3.77 -6.36
CA HIS A 199 1.75 -3.96 -5.17
C HIS A 199 3.14 -4.53 -5.51
N PHE A 200 3.17 -5.65 -6.24
CA PHE A 200 4.41 -6.34 -6.56
C PHE A 200 5.34 -5.52 -7.46
N TRP A 201 4.78 -4.85 -8.47
CA TRP A 201 5.54 -4.02 -9.38
C TRP A 201 6.16 -2.81 -8.68
N PHE A 202 5.36 -2.10 -7.87
CA PHE A 202 5.86 -0.95 -7.12
C PHE A 202 6.97 -1.33 -6.13
N VAL A 203 6.78 -2.43 -5.37
CA VAL A 203 7.83 -2.95 -4.47
C VAL A 203 9.09 -3.37 -5.25
N THR A 204 8.94 -3.87 -6.48
CA THR A 204 10.08 -4.25 -7.34
C THR A 204 10.85 -3.01 -7.82
N ILE A 205 10.17 -1.94 -8.23
CA ILE A 205 10.84 -0.67 -8.59
C ILE A 205 11.55 -0.07 -7.38
N HIS A 206 10.92 -0.11 -6.22
CA HIS A 206 11.46 0.39 -4.95
C HIS A 206 11.94 1.83 -5.04
N PRO A 207 11.08 2.79 -5.42
CA PRO A 207 11.51 4.11 -5.83
C PRO A 207 11.99 5.02 -4.70
N PHE A 208 11.64 4.74 -3.46
CA PHE A 208 12.02 5.52 -2.28
C PHE A 208 13.11 4.84 -1.47
N GLU A 209 13.77 5.58 -0.58
CA GLU A 209 14.76 5.01 0.34
C GLU A 209 14.11 4.16 1.44
N ASP A 210 12.86 4.48 1.82
CA ASP A 210 12.02 3.71 2.73
C ASP A 210 10.53 3.94 2.43
N GLY A 211 9.62 3.22 3.11
CA GLY A 211 8.17 3.37 2.97
C GLY A 211 7.55 2.70 1.74
N ASN A 212 8.34 2.06 0.89
CA ASN A 212 7.84 1.45 -0.36
C ASN A 212 6.77 0.39 -0.11
N GLY A 213 6.91 -0.44 0.93
CA GLY A 213 5.92 -1.45 1.28
C GLY A 213 4.58 -0.85 1.71
N ARG A 214 4.60 0.19 2.54
CA ARG A 214 3.39 0.90 2.99
C ARG A 214 2.68 1.57 1.83
N ILE A 215 3.41 2.25 0.95
CA ILE A 215 2.86 2.88 -0.26
C ILE A 215 2.31 1.82 -1.23
N ALA A 216 3.02 0.71 -1.45
CA ALA A 216 2.54 -0.37 -2.32
C ALA A 216 1.22 -0.97 -1.85
N ARG A 217 1.04 -1.13 -0.52
CA ARG A 217 -0.24 -1.59 0.06
C ARG A 217 -1.34 -0.55 -0.11
N ALA A 218 -1.04 0.74 0.06
CA ALA A 218 -2.00 1.82 -0.22
C ALA A 218 -2.43 1.85 -1.71
N ILE A 219 -1.51 1.62 -2.65
CA ILE A 219 -1.82 1.50 -4.09
C ILE A 219 -2.74 0.29 -4.34
N ALA A 220 -2.45 -0.86 -3.70
CA ALA A 220 -3.31 -2.03 -3.83
C ALA A 220 -4.71 -1.80 -3.26
N ASP A 221 -4.84 -1.13 -2.11
CA ASP A 221 -6.12 -0.74 -1.54
C ASP A 221 -6.88 0.26 -2.43
N MET A 222 -6.19 1.20 -3.06
CA MET A 222 -6.76 2.11 -4.06
C MET A 222 -7.34 1.33 -5.26
N ALA A 223 -6.60 0.34 -5.79
CA ALA A 223 -7.08 -0.52 -6.88
C ALA A 223 -8.34 -1.30 -6.49
N LEU A 224 -8.38 -1.83 -5.26
CA LEU A 224 -9.55 -2.54 -4.73
C LEU A 224 -10.73 -1.60 -4.48
N ALA A 225 -10.49 -0.36 -4.00
CA ALA A 225 -11.53 0.64 -3.82
C ALA A 225 -12.16 1.06 -5.15
N ARG A 226 -11.34 1.25 -6.20
CA ARG A 226 -11.82 1.49 -7.58
C ARG A 226 -12.74 0.36 -8.05
N ALA A 227 -12.38 -0.89 -7.77
CA ALA A 227 -13.16 -2.06 -8.17
C ALA A 227 -14.48 -2.19 -7.42
N ASP A 228 -14.46 -1.90 -6.12
CA ASP A 228 -15.65 -1.95 -5.27
C ASP A 228 -16.60 -0.78 -5.54
N GLY A 229 -16.09 0.31 -6.12
CA GLY A 229 -16.86 1.55 -6.37
C GLY A 229 -17.31 2.25 -5.10
N VAL A 230 -16.65 1.95 -3.96
CA VAL A 230 -16.99 2.51 -2.65
C VAL A 230 -15.73 2.91 -1.90
N ALA A 231 -15.82 4.05 -1.20
CA ALA A 231 -14.71 4.58 -0.40
C ALA A 231 -14.51 3.83 0.92
N GLU A 232 -15.57 3.19 1.42
CA GLU A 232 -15.51 2.45 2.65
C GLU A 232 -14.85 1.08 2.43
N ARG A 233 -13.97 0.73 3.37
CA ARG A 233 -13.25 -0.55 3.38
C ARG A 233 -13.79 -1.42 4.50
N PHE A 234 -14.15 -2.67 4.20
CA PHE A 234 -14.72 -3.62 5.16
C PHE A 234 -13.86 -4.87 5.33
N TYR A 235 -12.66 -4.86 4.78
CA TYR A 235 -11.65 -5.91 4.93
C TYR A 235 -10.24 -5.30 4.89
N SER A 236 -9.26 -6.00 5.45
CA SER A 236 -7.87 -5.58 5.50
C SER A 236 -6.96 -6.61 4.82
N MET A 237 -6.29 -6.17 3.78
CA MET A 237 -5.27 -6.97 3.09
C MET A 237 -4.02 -7.11 3.95
N SER A 238 -3.58 -6.03 4.59
CA SER A 238 -2.36 -6.02 5.42
C SER A 238 -2.47 -6.95 6.62
N SER A 239 -3.64 -6.99 7.28
CA SER A 239 -3.87 -7.95 8.38
C SER A 239 -3.76 -9.40 7.94
N GLN A 240 -4.16 -9.73 6.71
CA GLN A 240 -4.02 -11.09 6.18
C GLN A 240 -2.57 -11.40 5.82
N ILE A 241 -1.86 -10.48 5.17
CA ILE A 241 -0.43 -10.62 4.86
C ILE A 241 0.38 -10.85 6.15
N GLU A 242 0.09 -10.08 7.20
CA GLU A 242 0.76 -10.21 8.50
C GLU A 242 0.58 -11.61 9.11
N ARG A 243 -0.61 -12.19 8.99
CA ARG A 243 -0.93 -13.54 9.52
C ARG A 243 -0.25 -14.67 8.76
N GLU A 244 0.02 -14.48 7.48
CA GLU A 244 0.62 -15.51 6.61
C GLU A 244 2.15 -15.41 6.51
N ARG A 245 2.75 -14.41 7.16
CA ARG A 245 4.19 -14.20 7.25
C ARG A 245 4.83 -15.07 8.34
#